data_8d726b084cda500319e38c4fe926e6c9
#
_entry.id   8d726b084cda500319e38c4fe926e6c9
#
_cell.length_a   1.000
_cell.length_b   1.000
_cell.length_c   1.000
_cell.angle_alpha   90.00
_cell.angle_beta   90.00
_cell.angle_gamma   90.00
#
_symmetry.space_group_name_H-M   'P 1'
#
loop_
_entity.id
_entity.type
_entity.pdbx_description
1 polymer ?
#
loop_
_entity_poly.entity_id
_entity_poly.type
_entity_poly.pdbx_seq_one_letter_code
_entity_poly.pdbx_strand_id
1 'polypeptide(L)'
;GQEGVTTSCTLKAKDGMVIKTKTAELERLRMLALELLLTGHPEDCSTCPKYGNCELQMLIQYIGPKTGRLKMRTKGFRPQEDNPLILHDMNRCVLCGRCVRACNELRGVKVLQYQKKDMETYVGTVHNKLLKDADCRFCGACAEVCPTGTIRDKLMNSEVKREDAIVPCRHACPAHTDIPRYIRHVKNEEYDEAVAVIREKVPFPKALGYICTHVCELECKRKEVNEAMSIRDIKRYAADHDTGSYWKGKGKQLADTGKKVCVVGGGPAGLTAAYYLRKQGHDVTLKEALPTVGGMMAYGIPSYRLPREIIADEADVIVEQGVKIEVNTKVEKPAELLNEYDAVLMTIGGHKGVRLPMEGSELPGTILNADFLRNASMGNETGIGKRIIVLGGGNVAFDCARTAKRLG
;
A
#
# COMPACT_ATOMS: atom_id res chain seq x y z
N GLY A 1 38.82 7.30 0.66
CA GLY A 1 38.08 6.09 0.93
C GLY A 1 38.39 5.58 2.32
N GLN A 2 37.46 5.01 3.03
CA GLN A 2 37.76 4.24 4.24
C GLN A 2 38.46 2.96 3.83
N GLU A 3 39.74 2.83 4.17
CA GLU A 3 40.44 1.56 4.09
C GLU A 3 39.99 0.67 5.27
N GLY A 4 39.67 -0.60 5.00
CA GLY A 4 39.37 -1.57 6.01
C GLY A 4 38.01 -2.24 5.82
N VAL A 5 37.67 -3.13 6.76
CA VAL A 5 36.41 -3.90 6.76
C VAL A 5 35.33 -3.11 7.46
N THR A 6 34.17 -2.98 6.79
CA THR A 6 33.00 -2.28 7.34
C THR A 6 31.72 -3.10 7.16
N THR A 7 30.69 -2.79 7.95
CA THR A 7 29.40 -3.48 7.88
C THR A 7 28.55 -2.91 6.75
N SER A 8 28.17 -3.74 5.80
CA SER A 8 27.36 -3.34 4.63
C SER A 8 25.97 -2.81 5.00
N CYS A 9 25.41 -3.23 6.14
CA CYS A 9 24.07 -2.82 6.57
C CYS A 9 23.99 -1.39 7.11
N THR A 10 25.13 -0.74 7.42
CA THR A 10 25.18 0.62 7.96
C THR A 10 25.92 1.60 7.07
N LEU A 11 26.59 1.10 6.03
CA LEU A 11 27.35 1.94 5.09
C LEU A 11 26.40 2.54 4.05
N LYS A 12 26.45 3.86 3.86
CA LYS A 12 25.73 4.54 2.78
C LYS A 12 26.46 4.34 1.47
N ALA A 13 25.78 3.91 0.44
CA ALA A 13 26.31 3.80 -0.90
C ALA A 13 26.70 5.19 -1.45
N LYS A 14 27.82 5.24 -2.17
CA LYS A 14 28.33 6.44 -2.87
C LYS A 14 28.79 6.03 -4.25
N ASP A 15 28.71 6.95 -5.21
CA ASP A 15 29.24 6.73 -6.55
C ASP A 15 30.75 6.48 -6.52
N GLY A 16 31.23 5.57 -7.38
CA GLY A 16 32.62 5.20 -7.46
C GLY A 16 33.12 4.27 -6.36
N MET A 17 32.25 3.73 -5.50
CA MET A 17 32.67 2.75 -4.49
C MET A 17 33.16 1.45 -5.13
N VAL A 18 34.35 1.01 -4.74
CA VAL A 18 34.87 -0.33 -5.07
C VAL A 18 34.69 -1.24 -3.86
N ILE A 19 33.86 -2.28 -4.00
CA ILE A 19 33.49 -3.19 -2.93
C ILE A 19 34.06 -4.58 -3.21
N LYS A 20 34.86 -5.11 -2.27
CA LYS A 20 35.30 -6.50 -2.28
C LYS A 20 34.47 -7.29 -1.28
N THR A 21 33.75 -8.28 -1.74
CA THR A 21 32.86 -9.11 -0.90
C THR A 21 33.48 -10.47 -0.54
N LYS A 22 34.59 -10.85 -1.14
CA LYS A 22 35.27 -12.13 -0.93
C LYS A 22 36.79 -11.93 -0.87
N THR A 23 37.34 -12.05 0.32
CA THR A 23 38.78 -12.07 0.61
C THR A 23 39.04 -13.01 1.78
N ALA A 24 40.26 -13.57 1.90
CA ALA A 24 40.61 -14.45 3.01
C ALA A 24 40.41 -13.78 4.38
N GLU A 25 40.67 -12.49 4.48
CA GLU A 25 40.42 -11.70 5.70
C GLU A 25 38.93 -11.60 6.01
N LEU A 26 38.07 -11.31 5.03
CA LEU A 26 36.61 -11.23 5.21
C LEU A 26 36.03 -12.58 5.61
N GLU A 27 36.50 -13.67 5.03
CA GLU A 27 36.07 -15.02 5.39
C GLU A 27 36.43 -15.36 6.84
N ARG A 28 37.65 -15.05 7.26
CA ARG A 28 38.08 -15.22 8.66
C ARG A 28 37.24 -14.37 9.63
N LEU A 29 36.99 -13.11 9.30
CA LEU A 29 36.18 -12.22 10.16
C LEU A 29 34.72 -12.66 10.23
N ARG A 30 34.12 -13.12 9.13
CA ARG A 30 32.76 -13.68 9.12
C ARG A 30 32.64 -14.93 9.98
N MET A 31 33.64 -15.81 9.89
CA MET A 31 33.69 -17.02 10.71
C MET A 31 33.76 -16.66 12.20
N LEU A 32 34.68 -15.78 12.59
CA LEU A 32 34.81 -15.33 13.98
C LEU A 32 33.55 -14.62 14.49
N ALA A 33 32.98 -13.74 13.68
CA ALA A 33 31.72 -13.05 14.04
C ALA A 33 30.56 -14.04 14.26
N LEU A 34 30.46 -15.06 13.40
CA LEU A 34 29.45 -16.10 13.55
C LEU A 34 29.68 -16.96 14.78
N GLU A 35 30.91 -17.38 15.05
CA GLU A 35 31.27 -18.11 16.27
C GLU A 35 30.90 -17.30 17.53
N LEU A 36 31.20 -16.00 17.56
CA LEU A 36 30.83 -15.10 18.67
C LEU A 36 29.29 -15.00 18.84
N LEU A 37 28.53 -14.90 17.75
CA LEU A 37 27.08 -14.89 17.81
C LEU A 37 26.50 -16.19 18.38
N LEU A 38 27.10 -17.32 18.02
CA LEU A 38 26.68 -18.63 18.47
C LEU A 38 26.93 -18.86 19.97
N THR A 39 27.92 -18.21 20.58
CA THR A 39 28.16 -18.33 22.04
C THR A 39 26.96 -17.93 22.89
N GLY A 40 26.13 -17.00 22.39
CA GLY A 40 24.93 -16.52 23.09
C GLY A 40 23.63 -17.01 22.49
N HIS A 41 23.65 -17.99 21.59
CA HIS A 41 22.45 -18.54 20.94
C HIS A 41 22.23 -19.99 21.41
N PRO A 42 20.98 -20.38 21.81
CA PRO A 42 20.72 -21.77 22.20
C PRO A 42 21.03 -22.78 21.11
N GLU A 43 21.54 -23.93 21.47
CA GLU A 43 21.91 -25.02 20.56
C GLU A 43 20.76 -26.00 20.26
N ASP A 44 19.54 -25.68 20.69
CA ASP A 44 18.34 -26.50 20.56
C ASP A 44 17.66 -26.38 19.19
N CYS A 45 18.42 -26.31 18.11
CA CYS A 45 17.89 -26.08 16.76
C CYS A 45 16.79 -27.06 16.36
N SER A 46 16.93 -28.34 16.70
CA SER A 46 15.95 -29.39 16.34
C SER A 46 14.57 -29.19 16.97
N THR A 47 14.49 -28.53 18.12
CA THR A 47 13.25 -28.22 18.83
C THR A 47 12.81 -26.75 18.64
N CYS A 48 13.63 -25.95 17.96
CA CYS A 48 13.35 -24.55 17.72
C CYS A 48 12.19 -24.39 16.73
N PRO A 49 11.14 -23.58 17.06
CA PRO A 49 10.03 -23.34 16.16
C PRO A 49 10.40 -22.64 14.83
N LYS A 50 11.64 -22.17 14.69
CA LYS A 50 12.19 -21.58 13.45
C LYS A 50 13.01 -22.60 12.64
N TYR A 51 13.04 -23.85 13.06
CA TYR A 51 13.77 -24.90 12.35
C TYR A 51 13.36 -25.00 10.87
N GLY A 52 14.33 -25.16 10.00
CA GLY A 52 14.09 -25.22 8.54
C GLY A 52 13.80 -23.88 7.86
N ASN A 53 13.53 -22.80 8.63
CA ASN A 53 13.30 -21.45 8.10
C ASN A 53 14.05 -20.42 8.96
N CYS A 54 15.31 -20.67 9.24
CA CYS A 54 16.16 -19.81 10.08
C CYS A 54 17.39 -19.35 9.28
N GLU A 55 17.53 -18.04 9.08
CA GLU A 55 18.68 -17.48 8.36
C GLU A 55 20.01 -17.76 9.08
N LEU A 56 20.00 -17.88 10.42
CA LEU A 56 21.21 -18.24 11.17
C LEU A 56 21.66 -19.67 10.84
N GLN A 57 20.74 -20.63 10.72
CA GLN A 57 21.07 -22.01 10.29
C GLN A 57 21.66 -22.03 8.87
N MET A 58 21.10 -21.25 7.94
CA MET A 58 21.66 -21.14 6.59
C MET A 58 23.07 -20.55 6.58
N LEU A 59 23.33 -19.54 7.42
CA LEU A 59 24.66 -18.97 7.57
C LEU A 59 25.67 -19.95 8.22
N ILE A 60 25.23 -20.74 9.20
CA ILE A 60 26.07 -21.79 9.80
C ILE A 60 26.48 -22.82 8.73
N GLN A 61 25.56 -23.27 7.89
CA GLN A 61 25.86 -24.22 6.80
C GLN A 61 26.80 -23.59 5.75
N TYR A 62 26.60 -22.31 5.41
CA TYR A 62 27.38 -21.64 4.37
C TYR A 62 28.80 -21.30 4.82
N ILE A 63 28.97 -20.82 6.07
CA ILE A 63 30.27 -20.35 6.60
C ILE A 63 31.08 -21.49 7.21
N GLY A 64 30.41 -22.50 7.81
CA GLY A 64 31.04 -23.63 8.48
C GLY A 64 31.87 -23.25 9.71
N PRO A 65 31.32 -22.55 10.73
CA PRO A 65 32.06 -22.13 11.91
C PRO A 65 32.54 -23.33 12.71
N LYS A 66 33.67 -23.18 13.39
CA LYS A 66 34.19 -24.18 14.31
C LYS A 66 33.44 -24.06 15.64
N THR A 67 32.57 -25.03 15.96
CA THR A 67 31.85 -25.07 17.23
C THR A 67 32.73 -25.54 18.37
N GLY A 68 32.39 -25.15 19.62
CA GLY A 68 33.07 -25.59 20.82
C GLY A 68 34.39 -24.86 21.16
N ARG A 69 34.87 -23.94 20.31
CA ARG A 69 36.09 -23.17 20.58
C ARG A 69 35.89 -22.06 21.62
N LEU A 70 34.72 -21.49 21.67
CA LEU A 70 34.36 -20.42 22.58
C LEU A 70 33.35 -20.91 23.63
N LYS A 71 33.44 -20.37 24.84
CA LYS A 71 32.55 -20.75 25.93
C LYS A 71 31.12 -20.25 25.66
N MET A 72 30.16 -21.16 25.78
CA MET A 72 28.74 -20.83 25.65
C MET A 72 28.28 -19.96 26.83
N ARG A 73 27.37 -19.04 26.54
CA ARG A 73 26.80 -18.08 27.47
C ARG A 73 25.28 -18.11 27.43
N THR A 74 24.66 -18.35 28.58
CA THR A 74 23.20 -18.27 28.70
C THR A 74 22.77 -16.83 29.02
N LYS A 75 21.87 -16.25 28.26
CA LYS A 75 21.37 -14.88 28.47
C LYS A 75 20.37 -14.78 29.63
N GLY A 76 19.64 -15.84 29.92
CA GLY A 76 18.74 -15.92 31.08
C GLY A 76 17.48 -15.04 31.01
N PHE A 77 17.04 -14.66 29.79
CA PHE A 77 15.78 -13.92 29.63
C PHE A 77 14.57 -14.84 29.75
N ARG A 78 13.52 -14.38 30.46
CA ARG A 78 12.22 -15.05 30.42
C ARG A 78 11.51 -14.73 29.11
N PRO A 79 11.09 -15.74 28.33
CA PRO A 79 10.28 -15.51 27.14
C PRO A 79 8.97 -14.79 27.49
N GLN A 80 8.57 -13.81 26.67
CA GLN A 80 7.31 -13.09 26.82
C GLN A 80 6.24 -13.76 25.95
N GLU A 81 5.36 -14.52 26.57
CA GLU A 81 4.27 -15.27 25.94
C GLU A 81 2.90 -14.58 26.11
N ASP A 82 2.82 -13.60 27.02
CA ASP A 82 1.57 -12.94 27.42
C ASP A 82 1.04 -11.93 26.38
N ASN A 83 1.79 -11.67 25.31
CA ASN A 83 1.30 -10.85 24.20
C ASN A 83 0.29 -11.62 23.34
N PRO A 84 -0.80 -11.00 22.86
CA PRO A 84 -1.88 -11.70 22.17
C PRO A 84 -1.45 -12.40 20.87
N LEU A 85 -0.64 -11.77 20.05
CA LEU A 85 -0.25 -12.25 18.72
C LEU A 85 1.23 -12.62 18.60
N ILE A 86 2.10 -12.00 19.40
CA ILE A 86 3.55 -12.08 19.23
C ILE A 86 4.19 -12.79 20.42
N LEU A 87 5.06 -13.74 20.12
CA LEU A 87 5.94 -14.42 21.05
C LEU A 87 7.33 -13.80 20.96
N HIS A 88 7.95 -13.44 22.11
CA HIS A 88 9.21 -12.74 22.15
C HIS A 88 10.20 -13.43 23.09
N ASP A 89 11.18 -14.14 22.52
CA ASP A 89 12.24 -14.88 23.25
C ASP A 89 13.62 -14.27 22.97
N MET A 90 14.10 -13.44 23.89
CA MET A 90 15.38 -12.75 23.75
C MET A 90 16.61 -13.65 23.85
N ASN A 91 16.49 -14.88 24.35
CA ASN A 91 17.60 -15.82 24.37
C ASN A 91 18.08 -16.16 22.94
N ARG A 92 17.18 -16.10 21.96
CA ARG A 92 17.44 -16.38 20.53
C ARG A 92 17.85 -15.14 19.72
N CYS A 93 17.97 -13.97 20.37
CA CYS A 93 18.27 -12.73 19.66
C CYS A 93 19.76 -12.62 19.31
N VAL A 94 20.05 -12.30 18.04
CA VAL A 94 21.40 -12.03 17.53
C VAL A 94 21.68 -10.53 17.40
N LEU A 95 20.85 -9.68 17.97
CA LEU A 95 20.96 -8.21 17.99
C LEU A 95 21.11 -7.55 16.60
N CYS A 96 20.61 -8.16 15.56
CA CYS A 96 20.72 -7.62 14.17
C CYS A 96 19.93 -6.33 13.92
N GLY A 97 19.01 -5.95 14.81
CA GLY A 97 18.22 -4.71 14.74
C GLY A 97 17.17 -4.64 13.66
N ARG A 98 16.95 -5.69 12.86
CA ARG A 98 15.94 -5.68 11.77
C ARG A 98 14.53 -5.36 12.29
N CYS A 99 14.13 -5.95 13.41
CA CYS A 99 12.83 -5.69 14.03
C CYS A 99 12.67 -4.25 14.53
N VAL A 100 13.74 -3.65 15.06
CA VAL A 100 13.78 -2.25 15.47
C VAL A 100 13.60 -1.34 14.27
N ARG A 101 14.36 -1.55 13.19
CA ARG A 101 14.21 -0.77 11.94
C ARG A 101 12.84 -0.98 11.31
N ALA A 102 12.35 -2.22 11.23
CA ALA A 102 11.01 -2.48 10.68
C ALA A 102 9.92 -1.76 11.50
N CYS A 103 10.02 -1.76 12.82
CA CYS A 103 9.09 -1.05 13.69
C CYS A 103 9.16 0.47 13.51
N ASN A 104 10.37 1.04 13.42
CA ASN A 104 10.59 2.48 13.44
C ASN A 104 10.50 3.11 12.06
N GLU A 105 11.17 2.52 11.06
CA GLU A 105 11.32 3.12 9.74
C GLU A 105 10.22 2.65 8.78
N LEU A 106 9.96 1.33 8.73
CA LEU A 106 8.99 0.75 7.82
C LEU A 106 7.54 0.96 8.28
N ARG A 107 7.27 0.74 9.58
CA ARG A 107 5.91 0.80 10.13
C ARG A 107 5.62 2.09 10.92
N GLY A 108 6.63 2.85 11.32
CA GLY A 108 6.51 4.11 12.05
C GLY A 108 5.86 3.98 13.44
N VAL A 109 5.83 2.78 14.04
CA VAL A 109 5.21 2.54 15.36
C VAL A 109 6.15 2.91 16.48
N LYS A 110 7.46 2.68 16.31
CA LYS A 110 8.54 3.05 17.25
C LYS A 110 8.43 2.43 18.64
N VAL A 111 7.86 1.24 18.75
CA VAL A 111 7.68 0.53 20.03
C VAL A 111 8.90 -0.29 20.41
N LEU A 112 9.57 -0.90 19.40
CA LEU A 112 10.76 -1.70 19.65
C LEU A 112 12.03 -0.85 19.55
N GLN A 113 12.92 -1.01 20.52
CA GLN A 113 14.22 -0.35 20.58
C GLN A 113 15.23 -1.20 21.32
N TYR A 114 16.52 -0.82 21.23
CA TYR A 114 17.54 -1.41 22.05
C TYR A 114 17.40 -0.94 23.50
N GLN A 115 17.42 -1.88 24.41
CA GLN A 115 17.39 -1.68 25.86
C GLN A 115 18.66 -2.25 26.48
N LYS A 116 18.99 -1.80 27.69
CA LYS A 116 20.06 -2.37 28.48
C LYS A 116 19.48 -2.88 29.81
N LYS A 117 19.92 -4.05 30.20
CA LYS A 117 19.72 -4.59 31.55
C LYS A 117 21.07 -5.12 32.04
N ASP A 118 21.61 -4.49 33.09
CA ASP A 118 22.97 -4.74 33.54
C ASP A 118 23.99 -4.58 32.40
N MET A 119 24.77 -5.60 32.10
CA MET A 119 25.72 -5.62 30.96
C MET A 119 25.12 -6.18 29.67
N GLU A 120 23.83 -6.55 29.68
CA GLU A 120 23.17 -7.15 28.53
C GLU A 120 22.42 -6.11 27.70
N THR A 121 22.64 -6.13 26.39
CA THR A 121 21.79 -5.44 25.43
C THR A 121 20.71 -6.38 24.92
N TYR A 122 19.46 -5.90 24.85
CA TYR A 122 18.35 -6.65 24.31
C TYR A 122 17.43 -5.75 23.48
N VAL A 123 16.52 -6.33 22.71
CA VAL A 123 15.48 -5.59 22.00
C VAL A 123 14.17 -5.75 22.78
N GLY A 124 13.56 -4.64 23.11
CA GLY A 124 12.31 -4.62 23.87
C GLY A 124 11.58 -3.30 23.71
N THR A 125 10.53 -3.15 24.50
CA THR A 125 9.77 -1.90 24.63
C THR A 125 10.41 -1.01 25.69
N VAL A 126 10.05 0.27 25.70
CA VAL A 126 10.45 1.18 26.81
C VAL A 126 9.93 0.62 28.11
N HIS A 127 10.80 0.57 29.12
CA HIS A 127 10.53 -0.02 30.44
C HIS A 127 10.12 -1.50 30.41
N ASN A 128 10.46 -2.22 29.34
CA ASN A 128 10.16 -3.64 29.14
C ASN A 128 8.67 -4.00 29.35
N LYS A 129 7.77 -3.09 29.01
CA LYS A 129 6.32 -3.32 29.01
C LYS A 129 5.95 -4.41 28.00
N LEU A 130 4.84 -5.10 28.23
CA LEU A 130 4.28 -5.98 27.20
C LEU A 130 3.92 -5.15 25.95
N LEU A 131 3.99 -5.76 24.77
CA LEU A 131 3.66 -5.07 23.52
C LEU A 131 2.24 -4.48 23.52
N LYS A 132 1.28 -5.17 24.18
CA LYS A 132 -0.10 -4.68 24.33
C LYS A 132 -0.20 -3.39 25.14
N ASP A 133 0.72 -3.18 26.08
CA ASP A 133 0.75 -2.03 26.99
C ASP A 133 1.70 -0.91 26.51
N ALA A 134 2.32 -1.11 25.34
CA ALA A 134 3.32 -0.23 24.74
C ALA A 134 2.87 0.35 23.38
N ASP A 135 1.58 0.57 23.16
CA ASP A 135 0.99 1.08 21.90
C ASP A 135 1.35 0.29 20.65
N CYS A 136 1.66 -1.00 20.77
CA CYS A 136 1.93 -1.85 19.64
C CYS A 136 0.67 -2.04 18.78
N ARG A 137 0.82 -1.86 17.46
CA ARG A 137 -0.28 -2.06 16.50
C ARG A 137 -0.46 -3.52 16.07
N PHE A 138 0.35 -4.43 16.58
CA PHE A 138 0.35 -5.85 16.21
C PHE A 138 0.39 -6.10 14.69
N CYS A 139 1.16 -5.31 13.97
CA CYS A 139 1.26 -5.39 12.50
C CYS A 139 2.09 -6.58 11.98
N GLY A 140 2.76 -7.34 12.86
CA GLY A 140 3.53 -8.55 12.51
C GLY A 140 4.92 -8.30 11.89
N ALA A 141 5.23 -7.10 11.40
CA ALA A 141 6.46 -6.84 10.65
C ALA A 141 7.75 -7.25 11.38
N CYS A 142 7.82 -7.07 12.70
CA CYS A 142 8.99 -7.46 13.50
C CYS A 142 9.20 -8.98 13.54
N ALA A 143 8.13 -9.77 13.52
CA ALA A 143 8.21 -11.23 13.45
C ALA A 143 8.68 -11.69 12.06
N GLU A 144 8.16 -11.08 11.00
CA GLU A 144 8.50 -11.43 9.62
C GLU A 144 9.96 -11.12 9.25
N VAL A 145 10.51 -10.00 9.76
CA VAL A 145 11.91 -9.65 9.49
C VAL A 145 12.91 -10.32 10.43
N CYS A 146 12.46 -11.02 11.46
CA CYS A 146 13.34 -11.69 12.42
C CYS A 146 14.07 -12.87 11.75
N PRO A 147 15.41 -12.87 11.70
CA PRO A 147 16.17 -13.94 11.05
C PRO A 147 16.22 -15.23 11.88
N THR A 148 15.93 -15.12 13.19
CA THR A 148 15.94 -16.22 14.14
C THR A 148 14.56 -16.41 14.79
N GLY A 149 14.42 -17.26 15.77
CA GLY A 149 13.18 -17.49 16.50
C GLY A 149 12.88 -16.50 17.63
N THR A 150 13.54 -15.33 17.67
CA THR A 150 13.39 -14.36 18.76
C THR A 150 12.00 -13.76 18.84
N ILE A 151 11.51 -13.22 17.72
CA ILE A 151 10.17 -12.67 17.60
C ILE A 151 9.41 -13.51 16.57
N ARG A 152 8.25 -14.02 16.97
CA ARG A 152 7.44 -14.91 16.16
C ARG A 152 5.98 -14.52 16.24
N ASP A 153 5.27 -14.66 15.14
CA ASP A 153 3.82 -14.61 15.09
C ASP A 153 3.27 -15.94 15.60
N LYS A 154 2.32 -15.93 16.54
CA LYS A 154 1.65 -17.13 17.05
C LYS A 154 0.76 -17.80 16.01
N LEU A 155 0.31 -17.05 14.99
CA LEU A 155 -0.57 -17.45 13.91
C LEU A 155 0.18 -17.60 12.58
N MET A 156 1.44 -18.01 12.60
CA MET A 156 2.26 -18.11 11.37
C MET A 156 1.53 -18.92 10.28
N ASN A 157 1.30 -18.25 9.12
CA ASN A 157 0.89 -18.90 7.90
C ASN A 157 2.11 -19.06 6.99
N SER A 158 2.52 -20.31 6.73
CA SER A 158 3.69 -20.65 5.90
C SER A 158 3.46 -20.46 4.39
N GLU A 159 2.21 -20.25 3.98
CA GLU A 159 1.82 -20.14 2.56
C GLU A 159 2.04 -18.73 1.98
N VAL A 160 2.15 -17.72 2.82
CA VAL A 160 2.34 -16.32 2.39
C VAL A 160 3.83 -16.03 2.20
N LYS A 161 4.20 -15.46 1.06
CA LYS A 161 5.57 -15.01 0.82
C LYS A 161 5.96 -13.96 1.88
N ARG A 162 7.18 -14.05 2.39
CA ARG A 162 7.68 -13.15 3.43
C ARG A 162 7.55 -11.66 3.07
N GLU A 163 7.82 -11.32 1.83
CA GLU A 163 7.74 -9.95 1.33
C GLU A 163 6.33 -9.36 1.47
N ASP A 164 5.32 -10.17 1.22
CA ASP A 164 3.91 -9.81 1.30
C ASP A 164 3.45 -9.74 2.77
N ALA A 165 3.95 -10.63 3.61
CA ALA A 165 3.64 -10.71 5.04
C ALA A 165 4.20 -9.53 5.86
N ILE A 166 5.31 -8.90 5.43
CA ILE A 166 5.91 -7.76 6.13
C ILE A 166 4.95 -6.57 6.20
N VAL A 167 4.20 -6.29 5.14
CA VAL A 167 3.24 -5.18 5.08
C VAL A 167 1.95 -5.64 4.38
N PRO A 168 1.13 -6.50 5.04
CA PRO A 168 -0.04 -7.13 4.41
C PRO A 168 -1.02 -6.12 3.81
N CYS A 169 -1.27 -5.01 4.50
CA CYS A 169 -2.17 -3.96 4.02
C CYS A 169 -1.68 -3.29 2.71
N ARG A 170 -0.37 -3.15 2.52
CA ARG A 170 0.20 -2.64 1.27
C ARG A 170 0.11 -3.69 0.17
N HIS A 171 0.39 -4.95 0.50
CA HIS A 171 0.30 -6.06 -0.45
C HIS A 171 -1.13 -6.24 -0.97
N ALA A 172 -2.12 -6.25 -0.07
CA ALA A 172 -3.53 -6.37 -0.42
C ALA A 172 -4.09 -5.16 -1.19
N CYS A 173 -3.46 -3.99 -1.10
CA CYS A 173 -3.88 -2.81 -1.86
C CYS A 173 -3.56 -2.99 -3.34
N PRO A 174 -4.55 -2.95 -4.27
CA PRO A 174 -4.28 -3.10 -5.71
C PRO A 174 -3.29 -2.07 -6.26
N ALA A 175 -3.24 -0.87 -5.66
CA ALA A 175 -2.29 0.18 -6.03
C ALA A 175 -0.96 0.11 -5.24
N HIS A 176 -0.80 -0.84 -4.33
CA HIS A 176 0.35 -0.96 -3.45
C HIS A 176 0.74 0.34 -2.73
N THR A 177 -0.27 1.11 -2.30
CA THR A 177 -0.08 2.39 -1.58
C THR A 177 0.68 2.15 -0.29
N ASP A 178 1.61 3.03 0.05
CA ASP A 178 2.37 2.94 1.31
C ASP A 178 1.52 3.38 2.51
N ILE A 179 0.61 2.47 2.90
CA ILE A 179 -0.37 2.68 3.97
C ILE A 179 0.30 3.03 5.31
N PRO A 180 1.35 2.34 5.77
CA PRO A 180 2.02 2.70 7.02
C PRO A 180 2.61 4.10 7.02
N ARG A 181 3.11 4.55 5.87
CA ARG A 181 3.76 5.85 5.75
C ARG A 181 2.74 6.98 5.83
N TYR A 182 1.63 6.93 5.09
CA TYR A 182 0.64 8.00 5.21
C TYR A 182 -0.08 8.00 6.56
N ILE A 183 -0.34 6.83 7.19
CA ILE A 183 -0.92 6.78 8.55
C ILE A 183 0.02 7.43 9.58
N ARG A 184 1.34 7.30 9.40
CA ARG A 184 2.32 7.98 10.25
C ARG A 184 2.22 9.50 10.12
N HIS A 185 2.09 10.02 8.89
CA HIS A 185 1.88 11.45 8.67
C HIS A 185 0.57 11.93 9.29
N VAL A 186 -0.53 11.18 9.13
CA VAL A 186 -1.80 11.51 9.79
C VAL A 186 -1.66 11.54 11.32
N LYS A 187 -0.93 10.59 11.92
CA LYS A 187 -0.66 10.59 13.36
C LYS A 187 0.06 11.86 13.83
N ASN A 188 0.89 12.44 12.96
CA ASN A 188 1.65 13.65 13.25
C ASN A 188 0.90 14.93 12.81
N GLU A 189 -0.35 14.82 12.36
CA GLU A 189 -1.15 15.92 11.80
C GLU A 189 -0.55 16.55 10.53
N GLU A 190 0.32 15.80 9.83
CA GLU A 190 0.97 16.18 8.57
C GLU A 190 0.10 15.69 7.40
N TYR A 191 -1.08 16.31 7.20
CA TYR A 191 -2.09 15.78 6.26
C TYR A 191 -1.69 15.96 4.80
N ASP A 192 -1.04 17.06 4.45
CA ASP A 192 -0.54 17.31 3.10
C ASP A 192 0.51 16.27 2.68
N GLU A 193 1.43 15.92 3.60
CA GLU A 193 2.41 14.86 3.40
C GLU A 193 1.75 13.49 3.27
N ALA A 194 0.72 13.23 4.08
CA ALA A 194 -0.05 11.98 4.00
C ALA A 194 -0.68 11.81 2.62
N VAL A 195 -1.32 12.86 2.10
CA VAL A 195 -1.94 12.87 0.78
C VAL A 195 -0.89 12.78 -0.33
N ALA A 196 0.26 13.43 -0.18
CA ALA A 196 1.38 13.29 -1.13
C ALA A 196 1.85 11.83 -1.27
N VAL A 197 1.96 11.11 -0.13
CA VAL A 197 2.29 9.67 -0.14
C VAL A 197 1.23 8.85 -0.87
N ILE A 198 -0.05 9.15 -0.68
CA ILE A 198 -1.14 8.45 -1.37
C ILE A 198 -1.04 8.73 -2.89
N ARG A 199 -0.80 9.97 -3.29
CA ARG A 199 -0.68 10.39 -4.69
C ARG A 199 0.56 9.86 -5.42
N GLU A 200 1.53 9.26 -4.71
CA GLU A 200 2.59 8.49 -5.37
C GLU A 200 2.04 7.31 -6.19
N LYS A 201 0.89 6.75 -5.79
CA LYS A 201 0.28 5.56 -6.39
C LYS A 201 -1.15 5.76 -6.87
N VAL A 202 -1.85 6.76 -6.35
CA VAL A 202 -3.28 6.96 -6.59
C VAL A 202 -3.57 8.47 -6.68
N PRO A 203 -3.99 8.99 -7.83
CA PRO A 203 -4.26 10.43 -8.00
C PRO A 203 -5.56 10.90 -7.35
N PHE A 204 -6.42 9.99 -6.83
CA PHE A 204 -7.75 10.29 -6.28
C PHE A 204 -7.88 9.93 -4.80
N PRO A 205 -7.10 10.52 -3.87
CA PRO A 205 -7.15 10.16 -2.45
C PRO A 205 -8.51 10.40 -1.82
N LYS A 206 -9.18 11.51 -2.13
CA LYS A 206 -10.47 11.91 -1.58
C LYS A 206 -11.60 11.03 -2.11
N ALA A 207 -11.73 10.87 -3.43
CA ALA A 207 -12.75 10.01 -4.04
C ALA A 207 -12.62 8.56 -3.54
N LEU A 208 -11.41 8.01 -3.47
CA LEU A 208 -11.18 6.68 -2.93
C LEU A 208 -11.39 6.58 -1.39
N GLY A 209 -11.39 7.70 -0.69
CA GLY A 209 -11.86 7.75 0.70
C GLY A 209 -13.35 7.40 0.82
N TYR A 210 -14.16 7.70 -0.20
CA TYR A 210 -15.59 7.40 -0.26
C TYR A 210 -15.90 6.00 -0.81
N ILE A 211 -15.21 5.57 -1.88
CA ILE A 211 -15.66 4.41 -2.69
C ILE A 211 -14.71 3.22 -2.69
N CYS A 212 -13.53 3.31 -2.08
CA CYS A 212 -12.60 2.19 -2.01
C CYS A 212 -13.21 0.99 -1.27
N THR A 213 -13.02 -0.20 -1.83
CA THR A 213 -13.48 -1.47 -1.22
C THR A 213 -12.67 -1.91 -0.01
N HIS A 214 -11.63 -1.18 0.33
CA HIS A 214 -10.74 -1.31 1.51
C HIS A 214 -10.28 -2.74 1.84
N VAL A 215 -9.97 -3.54 0.83
CA VAL A 215 -9.45 -4.92 0.99
C VAL A 215 -8.22 -5.00 1.90
N CYS A 216 -7.46 -3.92 2.03
CA CYS A 216 -6.33 -3.80 2.95
C CYS A 216 -6.72 -3.94 4.43
N GLU A 217 -7.97 -3.63 4.80
CA GLU A 217 -8.50 -3.79 6.16
C GLU A 217 -8.77 -5.26 6.47
N LEU A 218 -9.17 -6.05 5.46
CA LEU A 218 -9.37 -7.49 5.59
C LEU A 218 -8.06 -8.22 5.91
N GLU A 219 -6.93 -7.71 5.42
CA GLU A 219 -5.60 -8.26 5.66
C GLU A 219 -4.85 -7.58 6.84
N CYS A 220 -5.56 -6.73 7.60
CA CYS A 220 -4.97 -6.05 8.74
C CYS A 220 -4.74 -7.03 9.90
N LYS A 221 -3.49 -7.32 10.23
CA LYS A 221 -3.11 -8.20 11.37
C LYS A 221 -3.69 -7.75 12.72
N ARG A 222 -4.05 -6.48 12.86
CA ARG A 222 -4.67 -5.96 14.09
C ARG A 222 -6.01 -6.62 14.40
N LYS A 223 -6.76 -7.08 13.40
CA LYS A 223 -8.04 -7.78 13.59
C LYS A 223 -7.92 -9.03 14.47
N GLU A 224 -6.75 -9.66 14.52
CA GLU A 224 -6.49 -10.84 15.34
C GLU A 224 -6.35 -10.49 16.86
N VAL A 225 -6.26 -9.21 17.18
CA VAL A 225 -6.12 -8.71 18.56
C VAL A 225 -7.42 -8.05 19.02
N ASN A 226 -8.01 -7.19 18.18
CA ASN A 226 -9.28 -6.50 18.43
C ASN A 226 -9.97 -6.17 17.09
N GLU A 227 -9.79 -4.97 16.55
CA GLU A 227 -10.41 -4.51 15.30
C GLU A 227 -9.34 -4.12 14.27
N ALA A 228 -9.66 -4.31 12.99
CA ALA A 228 -8.84 -3.81 11.90
C ALA A 228 -8.73 -2.28 11.98
N MET A 229 -7.62 -1.73 11.52
CA MET A 229 -7.50 -0.27 11.39
C MET A 229 -8.42 0.22 10.28
N SER A 230 -9.17 1.31 10.52
CA SER A 230 -10.04 1.99 9.54
C SER A 230 -9.19 2.74 8.50
N ILE A 231 -8.47 1.99 7.67
CA ILE A 231 -7.44 2.51 6.73
C ILE A 231 -8.08 3.46 5.71
N ARG A 232 -9.27 3.11 5.21
CA ARG A 232 -10.00 3.94 4.26
C ARG A 232 -10.43 5.27 4.88
N ASP A 233 -10.98 5.23 6.09
CA ASP A 233 -11.47 6.43 6.76
C ASP A 233 -10.32 7.36 7.19
N ILE A 234 -9.18 6.78 7.62
CA ILE A 234 -7.94 7.56 7.86
C ILE A 234 -7.46 8.25 6.58
N LYS A 235 -7.52 7.55 5.42
CA LYS A 235 -7.19 8.13 4.12
C LYS A 235 -8.12 9.28 3.77
N ARG A 236 -9.44 9.09 3.96
CA ARG A 236 -10.44 10.12 3.75
C ARG A 236 -10.20 11.32 4.63
N TYR A 237 -9.98 11.10 5.92
CA TYR A 237 -9.69 12.15 6.89
C TYR A 237 -8.49 13.00 6.45
N ALA A 238 -7.39 12.36 6.03
CA ALA A 238 -6.23 13.07 5.51
C ALA A 238 -6.58 13.93 4.29
N ALA A 239 -7.35 13.36 3.34
CA ALA A 239 -7.73 14.06 2.11
C ALA A 239 -8.74 15.19 2.34
N ASP A 240 -9.56 15.11 3.38
CA ASP A 240 -10.48 16.19 3.78
C ASP A 240 -9.75 17.36 4.45
N HIS A 241 -8.53 17.15 4.98
CA HIS A 241 -7.68 18.15 5.63
C HIS A 241 -6.48 18.58 4.77
N ASP A 242 -6.35 18.06 3.55
CA ASP A 242 -5.29 18.42 2.60
C ASP A 242 -5.49 19.87 2.10
N THR A 243 -4.50 20.71 2.31
CA THR A 243 -4.50 22.11 1.80
C THR A 243 -3.98 22.19 0.36
N GLY A 244 -3.43 21.09 -0.17
CA GLY A 244 -2.80 21.04 -1.48
C GLY A 244 -1.43 21.72 -1.55
N SER A 245 -0.91 22.27 -0.46
CA SER A 245 0.33 23.05 -0.47
C SER A 245 1.58 22.22 -0.72
N TYR A 246 1.63 21.02 -0.15
CA TYR A 246 2.82 20.19 -0.21
C TYR A 246 3.09 19.65 -1.62
N TRP A 247 2.11 19.06 -2.26
CA TRP A 247 2.32 18.40 -3.54
C TRP A 247 2.29 19.36 -4.72
N LYS A 248 1.63 20.51 -4.63
CA LYS A 248 1.72 21.61 -5.60
C LYS A 248 3.16 22.13 -5.74
N GLY A 249 3.91 22.19 -4.64
CA GLY A 249 5.31 22.63 -4.65
C GLY A 249 6.36 21.51 -4.84
N LYS A 250 6.01 20.25 -4.58
CA LYS A 250 6.97 19.11 -4.56
C LYS A 250 6.61 17.95 -5.46
N GLY A 251 5.51 18.05 -6.20
CA GLY A 251 5.16 17.07 -7.22
C GLY A 251 6.27 17.04 -8.28
N LYS A 252 7.22 16.10 -8.15
CA LYS A 252 8.39 16.04 -9.02
C LYS A 252 7.94 15.67 -10.43
N GLN A 253 7.81 16.67 -11.29
CA GLN A 253 7.64 16.50 -12.72
C GLN A 253 9.05 16.32 -13.33
N LEU A 254 9.20 15.33 -14.20
CA LEU A 254 10.44 15.15 -14.96
C LEU A 254 10.55 16.24 -16.02
N ALA A 255 11.75 16.38 -16.58
CA ALA A 255 12.01 17.30 -17.67
C ALA A 255 11.08 17.02 -18.86
N ASP A 256 10.72 18.08 -19.58
CA ASP A 256 9.87 17.97 -20.76
C ASP A 256 10.51 17.06 -21.82
N THR A 257 9.74 16.09 -22.28
CA THR A 257 10.18 15.11 -23.28
C THR A 257 9.96 15.58 -24.72
N GLY A 258 9.22 16.67 -24.92
CA GLY A 258 8.75 17.13 -26.24
C GLY A 258 7.72 16.20 -26.90
N LYS A 259 7.25 15.16 -26.19
CA LYS A 259 6.28 14.18 -26.71
C LYS A 259 4.85 14.57 -26.35
N LYS A 260 3.94 14.48 -27.33
CA LYS A 260 2.52 14.75 -27.18
C LYS A 260 1.74 13.45 -27.09
N VAL A 261 0.93 13.32 -26.05
CA VAL A 261 0.10 12.12 -25.82
C VAL A 261 -1.37 12.52 -25.72
N CYS A 262 -2.21 11.86 -26.49
CA CYS A 262 -3.66 11.99 -26.37
C CYS A 262 -4.24 10.84 -25.56
N VAL A 263 -5.00 11.15 -24.52
CA VAL A 263 -5.76 10.18 -23.73
C VAL A 263 -7.24 10.31 -24.11
N VAL A 264 -7.86 9.24 -24.60
CA VAL A 264 -9.26 9.22 -25.01
C VAL A 264 -10.11 8.55 -23.96
N GLY A 265 -10.95 9.33 -23.29
CA GLY A 265 -11.82 8.94 -22.19
C GLY A 265 -11.35 9.48 -20.84
N GLY A 266 -12.18 10.33 -20.22
CA GLY A 266 -11.92 11.03 -18.96
C GLY A 266 -12.39 10.27 -17.70
N GLY A 267 -12.49 8.95 -17.76
CA GLY A 267 -12.77 8.11 -16.59
C GLY A 267 -11.56 7.94 -15.67
N PRO A 268 -11.68 7.12 -14.60
CA PRO A 268 -10.59 6.90 -13.63
C PRO A 268 -9.28 6.48 -14.29
N ALA A 269 -9.35 5.61 -15.30
CA ALA A 269 -8.17 5.13 -16.02
C ALA A 269 -7.49 6.27 -16.81
N GLY A 270 -8.28 7.07 -17.55
CA GLY A 270 -7.75 8.17 -18.36
C GLY A 270 -7.15 9.29 -17.53
N LEU A 271 -7.85 9.71 -16.48
CA LEU A 271 -7.35 10.72 -15.54
C LEU A 271 -6.07 10.25 -14.83
N THR A 272 -6.00 8.97 -14.42
CA THR A 272 -4.79 8.38 -13.84
C THR A 272 -3.63 8.36 -14.82
N ALA A 273 -3.89 7.93 -16.06
CA ALA A 273 -2.89 7.92 -17.12
C ALA A 273 -2.37 9.33 -17.42
N ALA A 274 -3.28 10.29 -17.59
CA ALA A 274 -2.92 11.69 -17.86
C ALA A 274 -2.04 12.27 -16.74
N TYR A 275 -2.39 12.02 -15.47
CA TYR A 275 -1.60 12.43 -14.31
C TYR A 275 -0.17 11.90 -14.35
N TYR A 276 0.01 10.58 -14.56
CA TYR A 276 1.35 10.00 -14.55
C TYR A 276 2.15 10.30 -15.81
N LEU A 277 1.52 10.37 -17.00
CA LEU A 277 2.18 10.79 -18.23
C LEU A 277 2.70 12.22 -18.12
N ARG A 278 1.90 13.12 -17.54
CA ARG A 278 2.35 14.50 -17.31
C ARG A 278 3.52 14.56 -16.32
N LYS A 279 3.49 13.76 -15.26
CA LYS A 279 4.64 13.65 -14.34
C LYS A 279 5.92 13.12 -14.99
N GLN A 280 5.79 12.31 -16.05
CA GLN A 280 6.92 11.85 -16.86
C GLN A 280 7.43 12.92 -17.85
N GLY A 281 6.82 14.10 -17.89
CA GLY A 281 7.25 15.23 -18.73
C GLY A 281 6.62 15.23 -20.12
N HIS A 282 5.57 14.45 -20.38
CA HIS A 282 4.86 14.48 -21.65
C HIS A 282 3.84 15.62 -21.69
N ASP A 283 3.59 16.20 -22.88
CA ASP A 283 2.46 17.08 -23.14
C ASP A 283 1.20 16.22 -23.31
N VAL A 284 0.21 16.39 -22.44
CA VAL A 284 -0.94 15.48 -22.36
C VAL A 284 -2.25 16.22 -22.61
N THR A 285 -2.99 15.76 -23.60
CA THR A 285 -4.38 16.19 -23.87
C THR A 285 -5.32 15.02 -23.61
N LEU A 286 -6.31 15.23 -22.75
CA LEU A 286 -7.36 14.26 -22.45
C LEU A 286 -8.66 14.71 -23.15
N LYS A 287 -9.25 13.84 -23.98
CA LYS A 287 -10.52 14.07 -24.66
C LYS A 287 -11.63 13.22 -24.03
N GLU A 288 -12.71 13.88 -23.59
CA GLU A 288 -13.87 13.24 -22.98
C GLU A 288 -15.13 13.54 -23.78
N ALA A 289 -15.90 12.52 -24.13
CA ALA A 289 -17.12 12.63 -24.92
C ALA A 289 -18.28 13.29 -24.14
N LEU A 290 -18.30 13.15 -22.81
CA LEU A 290 -19.36 13.66 -21.94
C LEU A 290 -19.03 15.06 -21.42
N PRO A 291 -20.01 15.79 -20.87
CA PRO A 291 -19.81 17.15 -20.37
C PRO A 291 -18.85 17.27 -19.19
N THR A 292 -18.65 16.21 -18.42
CA THR A 292 -17.75 16.21 -17.27
C THR A 292 -16.88 14.95 -17.27
N VAL A 293 -15.67 15.07 -16.71
CA VAL A 293 -14.79 13.94 -16.49
C VAL A 293 -15.21 13.11 -15.26
N GLY A 294 -14.59 11.97 -15.05
CA GLY A 294 -14.86 11.06 -13.94
C GLY A 294 -15.43 9.72 -14.39
N GLY A 295 -16.00 9.62 -15.61
CA GLY A 295 -16.54 8.38 -16.15
C GLY A 295 -17.52 7.71 -15.18
N MET A 296 -17.31 6.44 -14.83
CA MET A 296 -18.21 5.72 -13.91
C MET A 296 -18.22 6.27 -12.48
N MET A 297 -17.22 7.02 -12.03
CA MET A 297 -17.29 7.76 -10.76
C MET A 297 -18.34 8.87 -10.83
N ALA A 298 -18.46 9.55 -11.96
CA ALA A 298 -19.40 10.65 -12.13
C ALA A 298 -20.80 10.19 -12.57
N TYR A 299 -20.90 9.17 -13.40
CA TYR A 299 -22.14 8.78 -14.04
C TYR A 299 -22.74 7.47 -13.53
N GLY A 300 -21.93 6.56 -12.99
CA GLY A 300 -22.37 5.27 -12.50
C GLY A 300 -22.56 5.22 -10.98
N ILE A 301 -21.75 5.95 -10.21
CA ILE A 301 -21.88 6.01 -8.76
C ILE A 301 -22.79 7.19 -8.39
N PRO A 302 -23.89 6.96 -7.62
CA PRO A 302 -24.79 8.05 -7.24
C PRO A 302 -24.10 9.14 -6.40
N SER A 303 -24.53 10.39 -6.55
CA SER A 303 -23.93 11.55 -5.86
C SER A 303 -24.02 11.46 -4.32
N TYR A 304 -24.98 10.77 -3.77
CA TYR A 304 -25.09 10.55 -2.32
C TYR A 304 -24.01 9.57 -1.77
N ARG A 305 -23.31 8.83 -2.65
CA ARG A 305 -22.16 7.98 -2.28
C ARG A 305 -20.83 8.66 -2.61
N LEU A 306 -20.77 9.35 -3.74
CA LEU A 306 -19.60 10.11 -4.16
C LEU A 306 -20.07 11.48 -4.69
N PRO A 307 -19.96 12.54 -3.88
CA PRO A 307 -20.31 13.89 -4.26
C PRO A 307 -19.55 14.34 -5.51
N ARG A 308 -20.21 15.09 -6.40
CA ARG A 308 -19.66 15.48 -7.71
C ARG A 308 -18.52 16.47 -7.59
N GLU A 309 -18.60 17.37 -6.63
CA GLU A 309 -17.56 18.33 -6.28
C GLU A 309 -16.21 17.68 -5.99
N ILE A 310 -16.21 16.50 -5.33
CA ILE A 310 -14.96 15.77 -5.04
C ILE A 310 -14.27 15.30 -6.33
N ILE A 311 -15.05 14.88 -7.33
CA ILE A 311 -14.49 14.45 -8.61
C ILE A 311 -13.92 15.64 -9.37
N ALA A 312 -14.62 16.78 -9.31
CA ALA A 312 -14.18 18.02 -9.94
C ALA A 312 -12.87 18.51 -9.29
N ASP A 313 -12.84 18.62 -7.97
CA ASP A 313 -11.64 19.04 -7.21
C ASP A 313 -10.41 18.19 -7.57
N GLU A 314 -10.58 16.88 -7.66
CA GLU A 314 -9.46 15.97 -8.00
C GLU A 314 -9.08 16.00 -9.50
N ALA A 315 -10.01 16.34 -10.39
CA ALA A 315 -9.70 16.60 -11.78
C ALA A 315 -8.95 17.93 -11.96
N ASP A 316 -9.32 18.97 -11.20
CA ASP A 316 -8.64 20.27 -11.20
C ASP A 316 -7.18 20.12 -10.78
N VAL A 317 -6.90 19.26 -9.82
CA VAL A 317 -5.53 18.87 -9.44
C VAL A 317 -4.72 18.36 -10.63
N ILE A 318 -5.34 17.58 -11.51
CA ILE A 318 -4.68 17.05 -12.73
C ILE A 318 -4.48 18.15 -13.76
N VAL A 319 -5.44 19.05 -13.92
CA VAL A 319 -5.32 20.23 -14.77
C VAL A 319 -4.20 21.15 -14.31
N GLU A 320 -4.10 21.40 -12.99
CA GLU A 320 -3.01 22.18 -12.40
C GLU A 320 -1.61 21.61 -12.65
N GLN A 321 -1.50 20.29 -12.90
CA GLN A 321 -0.24 19.66 -13.34
C GLN A 321 0.11 20.00 -14.81
N GLY A 322 -0.79 20.65 -15.54
CA GLY A 322 -0.60 21.00 -16.95
C GLY A 322 -1.19 19.98 -17.94
N VAL A 323 -2.14 19.15 -17.52
CA VAL A 323 -2.93 18.32 -18.43
C VAL A 323 -4.04 19.16 -19.02
N LYS A 324 -4.16 19.16 -20.37
CA LYS A 324 -5.28 19.78 -21.08
C LYS A 324 -6.46 18.81 -21.12
N ILE A 325 -7.63 19.23 -20.62
CA ILE A 325 -8.86 18.43 -20.67
C ILE A 325 -9.86 19.08 -21.64
N GLU A 326 -10.34 18.31 -22.62
CA GLU A 326 -11.34 18.71 -23.60
C GLU A 326 -12.59 17.83 -23.42
N VAL A 327 -13.62 18.40 -22.81
CA VAL A 327 -14.93 17.74 -22.63
C VAL A 327 -15.82 17.94 -23.86
N ASN A 328 -16.95 17.23 -23.97
CA ASN A 328 -17.86 17.22 -25.12
C ASN A 328 -17.13 16.89 -26.44
N THR A 329 -16.01 16.19 -26.39
CA THR A 329 -15.14 15.87 -27.51
C THR A 329 -15.11 14.37 -27.75
N LYS A 330 -16.09 13.87 -28.50
CA LYS A 330 -16.20 12.47 -28.90
C LYS A 330 -15.18 12.16 -30.00
N VAL A 331 -14.32 11.18 -29.75
CA VAL A 331 -13.36 10.64 -30.71
C VAL A 331 -13.97 9.44 -31.42
N GLU A 332 -14.25 9.58 -32.71
CA GLU A 332 -14.83 8.49 -33.53
C GLU A 332 -13.76 7.68 -34.24
N LYS A 333 -12.67 8.32 -34.63
CA LYS A 333 -11.55 7.71 -35.35
C LYS A 333 -10.23 7.93 -34.64
N PRO A 334 -9.90 7.10 -33.63
CA PRO A 334 -8.70 7.30 -32.82
C PRO A 334 -7.39 7.29 -33.63
N ALA A 335 -7.33 6.54 -34.73
CA ALA A 335 -6.14 6.46 -35.57
C ALA A 335 -5.75 7.79 -36.19
N GLU A 336 -6.70 8.67 -36.48
CA GLU A 336 -6.44 9.99 -37.07
C GLU A 336 -5.69 10.92 -36.09
N LEU A 337 -5.82 10.69 -34.79
CA LEU A 337 -5.10 11.44 -33.76
C LEU A 337 -3.58 11.22 -33.81
N LEU A 338 -3.10 10.14 -34.40
CA LEU A 338 -1.66 9.88 -34.55
C LEU A 338 -1.01 10.86 -35.58
N ASN A 339 -1.79 11.66 -36.31
CA ASN A 339 -1.25 12.74 -37.11
C ASN A 339 -0.81 13.96 -36.30
N GLU A 340 -1.35 14.10 -35.05
CA GLU A 340 -1.11 15.26 -34.18
C GLU A 340 -0.35 14.88 -32.91
N TYR A 341 -0.46 13.62 -32.49
CA TYR A 341 0.10 13.09 -31.23
C TYR A 341 1.09 11.95 -31.50
N ASP A 342 2.16 11.89 -30.71
CA ASP A 342 3.14 10.79 -30.77
C ASP A 342 2.56 9.46 -30.30
N ALA A 343 1.55 9.51 -29.40
CA ALA A 343 0.84 8.32 -28.92
C ALA A 343 -0.62 8.64 -28.56
N VAL A 344 -1.48 7.63 -28.71
CA VAL A 344 -2.89 7.70 -28.32
C VAL A 344 -3.20 6.55 -27.35
N LEU A 345 -3.72 6.88 -26.18
CA LEU A 345 -4.12 5.91 -25.18
C LEU A 345 -5.65 5.84 -25.07
N MET A 346 -6.21 4.66 -25.32
CA MET A 346 -7.66 4.43 -25.26
C MET A 346 -8.08 3.99 -23.84
N THR A 347 -8.93 4.79 -23.20
CA THR A 347 -9.44 4.58 -21.84
C THR A 347 -10.96 4.79 -21.76
N ILE A 348 -11.68 4.40 -22.81
CA ILE A 348 -13.11 4.66 -22.99
C ILE A 348 -14.05 3.92 -22.03
N GLY A 349 -13.55 2.93 -21.29
CA GLY A 349 -14.31 2.18 -20.30
C GLY A 349 -15.47 1.34 -20.88
N GLY A 350 -16.37 0.92 -20.00
CA GLY A 350 -17.56 0.12 -20.36
C GLY A 350 -18.86 0.88 -20.06
N HIS A 351 -19.34 1.68 -21.01
CA HIS A 351 -20.55 2.49 -20.85
C HIS A 351 -21.86 1.77 -21.21
N LYS A 352 -21.78 0.65 -21.92
CA LYS A 352 -22.97 -0.13 -22.31
C LYS A 352 -23.27 -1.18 -21.26
N GLY A 353 -24.51 -1.17 -20.75
CA GLY A 353 -25.03 -2.25 -19.94
C GLY A 353 -25.19 -3.54 -20.75
N VAL A 354 -25.08 -4.68 -20.09
CA VAL A 354 -25.30 -6.00 -20.69
C VAL A 354 -26.68 -6.48 -20.29
N ARG A 355 -27.50 -6.88 -21.27
CA ARG A 355 -28.79 -7.52 -21.02
C ARG A 355 -28.59 -8.93 -20.49
N LEU A 356 -29.39 -9.31 -19.51
CA LEU A 356 -29.40 -10.69 -19.04
C LEU A 356 -30.06 -11.57 -20.12
N PRO A 357 -29.53 -12.76 -20.40
CA PRO A 357 -30.11 -13.70 -21.37
C PRO A 357 -31.28 -14.44 -20.71
N MET A 358 -32.40 -13.76 -20.53
CA MET A 358 -33.63 -14.28 -19.91
C MET A 358 -34.83 -13.82 -20.71
N GLU A 359 -35.90 -14.60 -20.65
CA GLU A 359 -37.20 -14.26 -21.26
C GLU A 359 -37.70 -12.94 -20.69
N GLY A 360 -38.23 -12.06 -21.54
CA GLY A 360 -38.72 -10.74 -21.14
C GLY A 360 -37.67 -9.65 -21.02
N SER A 361 -36.38 -9.95 -21.21
CA SER A 361 -35.31 -8.93 -21.15
C SER A 361 -35.45 -7.83 -22.20
N GLU A 362 -36.16 -8.10 -23.32
CA GLU A 362 -36.43 -7.18 -24.41
C GLU A 362 -37.74 -6.38 -24.26
N LEU A 363 -38.54 -6.63 -23.20
CA LEU A 363 -39.79 -5.97 -23.01
C LEU A 363 -39.64 -4.45 -22.82
N PRO A 364 -40.62 -3.65 -23.31
CA PRO A 364 -40.66 -2.22 -23.02
C PRO A 364 -40.64 -1.97 -21.50
N GLY A 365 -39.81 -1.03 -21.05
CA GLY A 365 -39.62 -0.74 -19.64
C GLY A 365 -38.47 -1.52 -18.97
N THR A 366 -37.81 -2.44 -19.68
CA THR A 366 -36.57 -3.03 -19.21
C THR A 366 -35.41 -2.06 -19.45
N ILE A 367 -34.89 -1.49 -18.36
CA ILE A 367 -33.84 -0.45 -18.39
C ILE A 367 -32.54 -1.06 -17.88
N LEU A 368 -31.45 -0.82 -18.60
CA LEU A 368 -30.13 -1.27 -18.17
C LEU A 368 -29.59 -0.35 -17.06
N ASN A 369 -28.93 -0.95 -16.09
CA ASN A 369 -28.37 -0.26 -14.91
C ASN A 369 -27.46 0.93 -15.28
N ALA A 370 -26.57 0.76 -16.26
CA ALA A 370 -25.65 1.80 -16.67
C ALA A 370 -26.38 3.01 -17.30
N ASP A 371 -27.40 2.76 -18.12
CA ASP A 371 -28.20 3.80 -18.73
C ASP A 371 -29.06 4.52 -17.69
N PHE A 372 -29.70 3.76 -16.78
CA PHE A 372 -30.50 4.33 -15.70
C PHE A 372 -29.69 5.26 -14.79
N LEU A 373 -28.55 4.77 -14.28
CA LEU A 373 -27.70 5.56 -13.36
C LEU A 373 -27.09 6.77 -14.06
N ARG A 374 -26.68 6.63 -15.32
CA ARG A 374 -26.16 7.75 -16.12
C ARG A 374 -27.24 8.83 -16.31
N ASN A 375 -28.45 8.45 -16.75
CA ASN A 375 -29.52 9.41 -16.96
C ASN A 375 -29.91 10.11 -15.66
N ALA A 376 -30.04 9.36 -14.56
CA ALA A 376 -30.28 9.93 -13.23
C ALA A 376 -29.17 10.90 -12.79
N SER A 377 -27.90 10.56 -13.06
CA SER A 377 -26.76 11.42 -12.73
C SER A 377 -26.67 12.69 -13.58
N MET A 378 -27.19 12.65 -14.79
CA MET A 378 -27.23 13.81 -15.72
C MET A 378 -28.50 14.65 -15.56
N GLY A 379 -29.46 14.22 -14.73
CA GLY A 379 -30.76 14.88 -14.60
C GLY A 379 -31.68 14.64 -15.81
N ASN A 380 -31.37 13.63 -16.63
CA ASN A 380 -32.21 13.25 -17.78
C ASN A 380 -33.38 12.38 -17.31
N GLU A 381 -34.39 12.26 -18.17
CA GLU A 381 -35.49 11.35 -17.98
C GLU A 381 -34.99 9.90 -17.88
N THR A 382 -35.41 9.19 -16.84
CA THR A 382 -34.96 7.84 -16.55
C THR A 382 -35.88 6.75 -17.07
N GLY A 383 -37.09 7.09 -17.49
CA GLY A 383 -38.10 6.16 -18.00
C GLY A 383 -38.68 5.20 -16.96
N ILE A 384 -38.49 5.47 -15.66
CA ILE A 384 -39.04 4.62 -14.57
C ILE A 384 -40.47 4.93 -14.26
N GLY A 385 -41.28 3.90 -13.89
CA GLY A 385 -42.64 4.04 -13.44
C GLY A 385 -42.75 4.00 -11.90
N LYS A 386 -43.97 4.00 -11.39
CA LYS A 386 -44.26 3.95 -9.93
C LYS A 386 -43.88 2.62 -9.27
N ARG A 387 -43.90 1.51 -10.00
CA ARG A 387 -43.57 0.17 -9.50
C ARG A 387 -42.33 -0.32 -10.23
N ILE A 388 -41.25 -0.57 -9.51
CA ILE A 388 -39.96 -0.90 -10.05
C ILE A 388 -39.47 -2.21 -9.46
N ILE A 389 -39.00 -3.10 -10.29
CA ILE A 389 -38.29 -4.33 -9.90
C ILE A 389 -36.81 -4.16 -10.29
N VAL A 390 -35.92 -4.39 -9.35
CA VAL A 390 -34.48 -4.39 -9.60
C VAL A 390 -33.98 -5.82 -9.55
N LEU A 391 -33.42 -6.31 -10.64
CA LEU A 391 -32.85 -7.65 -10.71
C LEU A 391 -31.40 -7.64 -10.26
N GLY A 392 -31.10 -8.44 -9.21
CA GLY A 392 -29.79 -8.59 -8.63
C GLY A 392 -29.68 -8.04 -7.21
N GLY A 393 -28.62 -8.45 -6.49
CA GLY A 393 -28.34 -8.07 -5.09
C GLY A 393 -26.94 -7.49 -4.87
N GLY A 394 -26.21 -7.15 -5.94
CA GLY A 394 -24.90 -6.54 -5.84
C GLY A 394 -24.95 -5.01 -5.63
N ASN A 395 -23.81 -4.38 -5.42
CA ASN A 395 -23.69 -2.95 -5.14
C ASN A 395 -24.43 -2.07 -6.16
N VAL A 396 -24.35 -2.41 -7.46
CA VAL A 396 -25.02 -1.65 -8.53
C VAL A 396 -26.55 -1.76 -8.43
N ALA A 397 -27.07 -2.95 -8.07
CA ALA A 397 -28.50 -3.13 -7.87
C ALA A 397 -29.03 -2.29 -6.71
N PHE A 398 -28.28 -2.23 -5.59
CA PHE A 398 -28.58 -1.34 -4.48
C PHE A 398 -28.53 0.14 -4.88
N ASP A 399 -27.55 0.55 -5.71
CA ASP A 399 -27.48 1.91 -6.21
C ASP A 399 -28.69 2.25 -7.10
N CYS A 400 -29.10 1.34 -7.99
CA CYS A 400 -30.30 1.50 -8.80
C CYS A 400 -31.57 1.63 -7.93
N ALA A 401 -31.79 0.69 -7.01
CA ALA A 401 -32.96 0.69 -6.14
C ALA A 401 -33.07 1.97 -5.29
N ARG A 402 -31.94 2.38 -4.67
CA ARG A 402 -31.88 3.59 -3.84
C ARG A 402 -32.03 4.88 -4.66
N THR A 403 -31.48 4.91 -5.87
CA THR A 403 -31.65 6.04 -6.78
C THR A 403 -33.11 6.13 -7.25
N ALA A 404 -33.70 5.02 -7.70
CA ALA A 404 -35.09 4.98 -8.10
C ALA A 404 -36.03 5.47 -6.99
N LYS A 405 -35.81 5.01 -5.72
CA LYS A 405 -36.58 5.48 -4.56
C LYS A 405 -36.44 6.98 -4.29
N ARG A 406 -35.31 7.61 -4.63
CA ARG A 406 -35.08 9.04 -4.46
C ARG A 406 -35.71 9.90 -5.55
N LEU A 407 -35.94 9.31 -6.71
CA LEU A 407 -36.61 9.98 -7.83
C LEU A 407 -38.13 9.98 -7.72
N GLY A 408 -38.70 9.28 -6.75
CA GLY A 408 -40.13 9.14 -6.49
C GLY A 408 -40.63 7.73 -6.83
#